data_6dc77daf210240c70a92c4644573c3e6
#
_entry.id   6dc77daf210240c70a92c4644573c3e6
#
_cell.length_a   1.000
_cell.length_b   1.000
_cell.length_c   1.000
_cell.angle_alpha   90.00
_cell.angle_beta   90.00
_cell.angle_gamma   90.00
#
_symmetry.space_group_name_H-M   'P 1'
#
loop_
_entity.id
_entity.type
_entity.pdbx_description
1 polymer ?
#
loop_
_entity_poly.entity_id
_entity_poly.type
_entity_poly.pdbx_seq_one_letter_code
_entity_poly.pdbx_strand_id
1 'polypeptide(L)'
;MSLANELVEAVSAWPEVEAITLGGSRATGDNDEKSDYDVYVYVTAPVSAERRRRLLRNYCSHMEIDNDFWETEDDCTLNDGTNIDVLYRDLDQFAANVADVVERFQASNGYTTCMWHNMLTSKVLFDRDGQYAATRQRFDVPFPEELRRNIINRNMRLLTGNLPSYDAQIRKAASRGDKIAVNHRMAAFMESYFDVLFALNRRTHPGEKRLDKLTERDCAILPKDFRKNIDTLFDSMYANQAVFSETLGEIVDDLRQTVDANL
;
A
#
# COMPACT_ATOMS: atom_id res chain seq x y z
N MET A 1 15.22 -26.41 -2.80
CA MET A 1 14.90 -25.09 -2.23
C MET A 1 14.72 -24.14 -3.40
N SER A 2 13.88 -23.11 -3.33
CA SER A 2 13.82 -22.13 -4.42
C SER A 2 15.03 -21.18 -4.36
N LEU A 3 15.43 -20.60 -5.50
CA LEU A 3 16.53 -19.64 -5.56
C LEU A 3 16.32 -18.46 -4.59
N ALA A 4 15.04 -18.00 -4.47
CA ALA A 4 14.71 -16.95 -3.50
C ALA A 4 15.02 -17.37 -2.03
N ASN A 5 14.73 -18.62 -1.65
CA ASN A 5 15.04 -19.10 -0.31
C ASN A 5 16.56 -19.22 -0.07
N GLU A 6 17.31 -19.66 -1.07
CA GLU A 6 18.78 -19.73 -0.99
C GLU A 6 19.39 -18.32 -0.85
N LEU A 7 18.86 -17.35 -1.59
CA LEU A 7 19.26 -15.96 -1.47
C LEU A 7 18.96 -15.40 -0.05
N VAL A 8 17.76 -15.65 0.47
CA VAL A 8 17.37 -15.23 1.84
C VAL A 8 18.30 -15.82 2.87
N GLU A 9 18.65 -17.10 2.78
CA GLU A 9 19.61 -17.76 3.68
C GLU A 9 20.99 -17.09 3.59
N ALA A 10 21.46 -16.77 2.39
CA ALA A 10 22.75 -16.10 2.20
C ALA A 10 22.76 -14.66 2.77
N VAL A 11 21.66 -13.92 2.61
CA VAL A 11 21.50 -12.56 3.16
C VAL A 11 21.40 -12.61 4.70
N SER A 12 20.70 -13.59 5.27
CA SER A 12 20.55 -13.74 6.72
C SER A 12 21.89 -14.00 7.46
N ALA A 13 22.90 -14.44 6.73
CA ALA A 13 24.26 -14.64 7.27
C ALA A 13 25.02 -13.31 7.51
N TRP A 14 24.55 -12.20 7.01
CA TRP A 14 25.18 -10.90 7.29
C TRP A 14 24.93 -10.46 8.73
N PRO A 15 25.97 -10.04 9.47
CA PRO A 15 25.84 -9.67 10.88
C PRO A 15 24.94 -8.44 11.09
N GLU A 16 24.82 -7.58 10.09
CA GLU A 16 23.96 -6.39 10.12
C GLU A 16 22.48 -6.74 9.97
N VAL A 17 22.13 -7.92 9.46
CA VAL A 17 20.73 -8.34 9.24
C VAL A 17 20.15 -8.88 10.55
N GLU A 18 19.09 -8.25 11.00
CA GLU A 18 18.34 -8.66 12.18
C GLU A 18 17.05 -9.41 11.84
N ALA A 19 16.38 -9.07 10.73
CA ALA A 19 15.21 -9.82 10.27
C ALA A 19 15.06 -9.75 8.74
N ILE A 20 14.37 -10.74 8.17
CA ILE A 20 13.96 -10.77 6.78
C ILE A 20 12.49 -11.19 6.71
N THR A 21 11.68 -10.43 5.96
CA THR A 21 10.28 -10.77 5.74
C THR A 21 9.94 -10.79 4.26
N LEU A 22 8.93 -11.57 3.90
CA LEU A 22 8.31 -11.58 2.58
C LEU A 22 6.99 -10.82 2.66
N GLY A 23 6.84 -9.80 1.85
CA GLY A 23 5.60 -9.04 1.72
C GLY A 23 4.81 -9.36 0.45
N GLY A 24 3.97 -8.41 0.07
CA GLY A 24 3.21 -8.45 -1.17
C GLY A 24 2.26 -9.65 -1.33
N SER A 25 1.91 -9.94 -2.57
CA SER A 25 0.94 -10.98 -2.89
C SER A 25 1.38 -12.39 -2.48
N ARG A 26 2.70 -12.65 -2.47
CA ARG A 26 3.25 -13.95 -2.03
C ARG A 26 3.15 -14.17 -0.52
N ALA A 27 3.08 -13.11 0.25
CA ALA A 27 2.83 -13.20 1.69
C ALA A 27 1.37 -13.51 2.00
N THR A 28 0.43 -12.88 1.29
CA THR A 28 -1.01 -13.00 1.52
C THR A 28 -1.65 -14.21 0.82
N GLY A 29 -0.94 -14.84 -0.13
CA GLY A 29 -1.47 -15.94 -0.93
C GLY A 29 -2.29 -15.50 -2.14
N ASP A 30 -2.29 -14.21 -2.47
CA ASP A 30 -2.96 -13.63 -3.62
C ASP A 30 -2.07 -13.62 -4.88
N ASN A 31 -0.93 -14.34 -4.85
CA ASN A 31 0.05 -14.38 -5.94
C ASN A 31 -0.38 -15.29 -7.09
N ASP A 32 0.13 -14.98 -8.27
CA ASP A 32 0.12 -15.81 -9.47
C ASP A 32 1.55 -16.16 -9.93
N GLU A 33 1.66 -16.85 -11.07
CA GLU A 33 2.97 -17.26 -11.63
C GLU A 33 3.88 -16.08 -12.02
N LYS A 34 3.31 -14.90 -12.23
CA LYS A 34 4.04 -13.69 -12.63
C LYS A 34 4.37 -12.77 -11.45
N SER A 35 3.92 -13.13 -10.26
CA SER A 35 4.14 -12.31 -9.06
C SER A 35 5.62 -12.31 -8.67
N ASP A 36 6.16 -11.14 -8.43
CA ASP A 36 7.47 -10.86 -7.86
C ASP A 36 7.60 -11.32 -6.41
N TYR A 37 8.82 -11.30 -5.89
CA TYR A 37 9.11 -11.46 -4.47
C TYR A 37 9.41 -10.09 -3.88
N ASP A 38 8.59 -9.60 -2.96
CA ASP A 38 8.84 -8.38 -2.17
C ASP A 38 9.55 -8.78 -0.85
N VAL A 39 10.88 -8.68 -0.82
CA VAL A 39 11.70 -9.09 0.35
C VAL A 39 12.17 -7.87 1.11
N TYR A 40 11.81 -7.77 2.38
CA TYR A 40 12.24 -6.69 3.27
C TYR A 40 13.33 -7.21 4.21
N VAL A 41 14.52 -6.61 4.12
CA VAL A 41 15.68 -6.92 4.93
C VAL A 41 15.86 -5.82 5.97
N TYR A 42 15.65 -6.15 7.22
CA TYR A 42 15.84 -5.23 8.33
C TYR A 42 17.29 -5.29 8.82
N VAL A 43 17.95 -4.14 8.87
CA VAL A 43 19.37 -4.02 9.13
C VAL A 43 19.67 -3.02 10.24
N THR A 44 20.63 -3.35 11.10
CA THR A 44 21.15 -2.47 12.15
C THR A 44 22.13 -1.42 11.63
N ALA A 45 22.66 -1.61 10.42
CA ALA A 45 23.54 -0.67 9.73
C ALA A 45 23.47 -0.90 8.21
N PRO A 46 23.70 0.13 7.38
CA PRO A 46 23.66 0.00 5.93
C PRO A 46 24.66 -1.04 5.41
N VAL A 47 24.22 -1.93 4.54
CA VAL A 47 25.06 -2.88 3.80
C VAL A 47 25.47 -2.23 2.48
N SER A 48 26.77 -2.13 2.19
CA SER A 48 27.26 -1.45 1.00
C SER A 48 26.77 -2.09 -0.30
N ALA A 49 26.46 -1.27 -1.31
CA ALA A 49 26.01 -1.71 -2.64
C ALA A 49 26.98 -2.71 -3.28
N GLU A 50 28.29 -2.55 -3.05
CA GLU A 50 29.30 -3.50 -3.55
C GLU A 50 29.14 -4.89 -2.94
N ARG A 51 28.91 -4.98 -1.61
CA ARG A 51 28.71 -6.26 -0.92
C ARG A 51 27.42 -6.93 -1.39
N ARG A 52 26.34 -6.16 -1.53
CA ARG A 52 25.06 -6.63 -2.04
C ARG A 52 25.21 -7.17 -3.47
N ARG A 53 25.82 -6.41 -4.37
CA ARG A 53 26.09 -6.82 -5.76
C ARG A 53 26.94 -8.09 -5.84
N ARG A 54 27.93 -8.25 -4.96
CA ARG A 54 28.79 -9.45 -4.94
C ARG A 54 27.99 -10.70 -4.58
N LEU A 55 27.05 -10.61 -3.65
CA LEU A 55 26.19 -11.73 -3.28
C LEU A 55 25.20 -12.03 -4.40
N LEU A 56 24.45 -11.01 -4.83
CA LEU A 56 23.33 -11.14 -5.77
C LEU A 56 23.77 -11.72 -7.13
N ARG A 57 25.00 -11.48 -7.56
CA ARG A 57 25.57 -12.09 -8.80
C ARG A 57 25.49 -13.61 -8.85
N ASN A 58 25.43 -14.28 -7.70
CA ASN A 58 25.35 -15.74 -7.66
C ASN A 58 23.93 -16.25 -7.92
N TYR A 59 22.93 -15.41 -7.74
CA TYR A 59 21.50 -15.77 -7.78
C TYR A 59 20.74 -15.11 -8.91
N CYS A 60 21.23 -13.96 -9.44
CA CYS A 60 20.50 -13.10 -10.35
C CYS A 60 21.16 -13.02 -11.72
N SER A 61 20.35 -13.05 -12.76
CA SER A 61 20.75 -12.82 -14.18
C SER A 61 20.75 -11.32 -14.51
N HIS A 62 19.95 -10.50 -13.81
CA HIS A 62 19.90 -9.04 -13.95
C HIS A 62 19.81 -8.40 -12.57
N MET A 63 20.41 -7.22 -12.40
CA MET A 63 20.43 -6.50 -11.13
C MET A 63 20.53 -5.00 -11.34
N GLU A 64 19.62 -4.24 -10.78
CA GLU A 64 19.71 -2.81 -10.54
C GLU A 64 19.93 -2.62 -9.03
N ILE A 65 21.11 -2.13 -8.65
CA ILE A 65 21.54 -2.10 -7.26
C ILE A 65 21.58 -0.65 -6.78
N ASP A 66 21.08 -0.45 -5.55
CA ASP A 66 21.12 0.85 -4.89
C ASP A 66 20.15 1.87 -5.51
N ASN A 67 18.98 1.38 -5.91
CA ASN A 67 17.86 2.24 -6.25
C ASN A 67 17.37 2.92 -4.95
N ASP A 68 17.16 4.23 -4.97
CA ASP A 68 16.77 5.05 -3.81
C ASP A 68 15.56 5.95 -4.08
N PHE A 69 14.75 5.63 -5.11
CA PHE A 69 13.58 6.45 -5.46
C PHE A 69 12.52 6.48 -4.35
N TRP A 70 12.37 5.39 -3.62
CA TRP A 70 11.38 5.25 -2.53
C TRP A 70 12.05 4.81 -1.22
N GLU A 71 12.76 3.71 -1.26
CA GLU A 71 13.57 3.14 -0.19
C GLU A 71 14.88 2.64 -0.81
N THR A 72 15.87 2.27 -0.01
CA THR A 72 17.05 1.58 -0.55
C THR A 72 16.64 0.20 -1.03
N GLU A 73 16.76 -0.05 -2.31
CA GLU A 73 16.23 -1.23 -2.98
C GLU A 73 17.22 -1.79 -4.01
N ASP A 74 17.20 -3.10 -4.16
CA ASP A 74 17.88 -3.81 -5.23
C ASP A 74 16.82 -4.56 -6.05
N ASP A 75 16.57 -4.12 -7.28
CA ASP A 75 15.63 -4.73 -8.23
C ASP A 75 16.35 -5.79 -9.04
N CYS A 76 15.95 -7.04 -8.94
CA CYS A 76 16.67 -8.15 -9.52
C CYS A 76 15.76 -9.12 -10.27
N THR A 77 16.35 -9.83 -11.25
CA THR A 77 15.75 -11.01 -11.86
C THR A 77 16.60 -12.22 -11.48
N LEU A 78 16.01 -13.18 -10.76
CA LEU A 78 16.67 -14.42 -10.41
C LEU A 78 17.06 -15.24 -11.66
N ASN A 79 17.99 -16.18 -11.52
CA ASN A 79 18.45 -17.03 -12.64
C ASN A 79 17.34 -17.94 -13.20
N ASP A 80 16.22 -18.12 -12.51
CA ASP A 80 15.02 -18.82 -12.99
C ASP A 80 14.02 -17.91 -13.71
N GLY A 81 14.32 -16.61 -13.84
CA GLY A 81 13.48 -15.61 -14.49
C GLY A 81 12.45 -14.94 -13.59
N THR A 82 12.40 -15.26 -12.29
CA THR A 82 11.47 -14.61 -11.35
C THR A 82 12.05 -13.28 -10.89
N ASN A 83 11.23 -12.23 -10.82
CA ASN A 83 11.63 -10.95 -10.27
C ASN A 83 11.61 -10.97 -8.74
N ILE A 84 12.57 -10.26 -8.14
CA ILE A 84 12.71 -10.10 -6.70
C ILE A 84 13.18 -8.68 -6.40
N ASP A 85 12.44 -8.00 -5.53
CA ASP A 85 12.72 -6.68 -5.03
C ASP A 85 13.20 -6.84 -3.57
N VAL A 86 14.42 -6.39 -3.31
CA VAL A 86 15.07 -6.52 -1.99
C VAL A 86 15.22 -5.13 -1.39
N LEU A 87 14.34 -4.80 -0.44
CA LEU A 87 14.30 -3.51 0.24
C LEU A 87 15.03 -3.58 1.58
N TYR A 88 15.87 -2.59 1.87
CA TYR A 88 16.66 -2.52 3.10
C TYR A 88 16.10 -1.45 4.03
N ARG A 89 15.74 -1.85 5.26
CA ARG A 89 15.06 -1.00 6.24
C ARG A 89 15.78 -1.04 7.60
N ASP A 90 15.72 0.07 8.30
CA ASP A 90 15.97 0.13 9.74
C ASP A 90 14.66 -0.23 10.47
N LEU A 91 14.71 -1.24 11.37
CA LEU A 91 13.50 -1.73 12.07
C LEU A 91 12.95 -0.69 13.05
N ASP A 92 13.81 0.04 13.75
CA ASP A 92 13.39 1.05 14.71
C ASP A 92 12.71 2.22 14.01
N GLN A 93 13.25 2.67 12.87
CA GLN A 93 12.62 3.72 12.07
C GLN A 93 11.29 3.26 11.48
N PHE A 94 11.21 2.03 10.99
CA PHE A 94 9.96 1.46 10.49
C PHE A 94 8.91 1.35 11.60
N ALA A 95 9.31 0.87 12.79
CA ALA A 95 8.45 0.83 13.96
C ALA A 95 7.98 2.22 14.41
N ALA A 96 8.85 3.24 14.35
CA ALA A 96 8.48 4.61 14.68
C ALA A 96 7.42 5.17 13.71
N ASN A 97 7.55 4.90 12.41
CA ASN A 97 6.58 5.30 11.39
C ASN A 97 5.22 4.60 11.61
N VAL A 98 5.21 3.31 11.96
CA VAL A 98 3.98 2.60 12.30
C VAL A 98 3.37 3.14 13.59
N ALA A 99 4.19 3.49 14.60
CA ALA A 99 3.71 4.10 15.86
C ALA A 99 3.04 5.48 15.63
N ASP A 100 3.51 6.28 14.66
CA ASP A 100 2.84 7.53 14.29
C ASP A 100 1.40 7.29 13.87
N VAL A 101 1.16 6.23 13.15
CA VAL A 101 -0.18 5.85 12.69
C VAL A 101 -1.00 5.21 13.82
N VAL A 102 -0.47 4.16 14.46
CA VAL A 102 -1.25 3.29 15.35
C VAL A 102 -1.40 3.87 16.76
N GLU A 103 -0.35 4.53 17.29
CA GLU A 103 -0.32 5.03 18.67
C GLU A 103 -0.56 6.55 18.74
N ARG A 104 -0.16 7.30 17.71
CA ARG A 104 -0.38 8.77 17.62
C ARG A 104 -1.52 9.15 16.69
N PHE A 105 -2.18 8.16 16.09
CA PHE A 105 -3.39 8.30 15.27
C PHE A 105 -3.26 9.29 14.11
N GLN A 106 -2.06 9.38 13.54
CA GLN A 106 -1.80 10.29 12.41
C GLN A 106 -2.38 9.72 11.13
N ALA A 107 -3.19 10.53 10.44
CA ALA A 107 -3.77 10.20 9.14
C ALA A 107 -3.03 10.91 8.00
N SER A 108 -2.89 10.25 6.86
CA SER A 108 -2.33 10.76 5.62
C SER A 108 -3.40 11.06 4.57
N ASN A 109 -2.99 11.56 3.41
CA ASN A 109 -3.85 11.75 2.25
C ASN A 109 -3.85 10.46 1.41
N GLY A 110 -4.56 9.45 1.88
CA GLY A 110 -4.52 8.09 1.32
C GLY A 110 -3.42 7.22 1.93
N TYR A 111 -3.56 5.91 1.77
CA TYR A 111 -2.61 4.87 2.20
C TYR A 111 -2.18 4.94 3.68
N THR A 112 -2.96 5.56 4.56
CA THR A 112 -2.57 5.83 5.96
C THR A 112 -2.04 4.59 6.67
N THR A 113 -2.68 3.44 6.49
CA THR A 113 -2.34 2.22 7.22
C THR A 113 -1.57 1.19 6.40
N CYS A 114 -1.02 1.58 5.23
CA CYS A 114 -0.37 0.65 4.31
C CYS A 114 0.89 0.01 4.92
N MET A 115 1.74 0.78 5.61
CA MET A 115 2.94 0.24 6.27
C MET A 115 2.59 -0.61 7.49
N TRP A 116 1.53 -0.26 8.21
CA TRP A 116 0.99 -1.12 9.27
C TRP A 116 0.46 -2.44 8.70
N HIS A 117 -0.28 -2.40 7.59
CA HIS A 117 -0.70 -3.61 6.86
C HIS A 117 0.48 -4.48 6.46
N ASN A 118 1.51 -3.88 5.87
CA ASN A 118 2.73 -4.57 5.48
C ASN A 118 3.38 -5.29 6.66
N MET A 119 3.54 -4.63 7.81
CA MET A 119 4.08 -5.24 9.02
C MET A 119 3.26 -6.45 9.50
N LEU A 120 1.93 -6.33 9.50
CA LEU A 120 1.04 -7.38 10.02
C LEU A 120 0.96 -8.60 9.09
N THR A 121 0.99 -8.39 7.78
CA THR A 121 0.75 -9.45 6.77
C THR A 121 2.00 -10.11 6.23
N SER A 122 3.17 -9.48 6.36
CA SER A 122 4.43 -10.05 5.92
C SER A 122 4.77 -11.36 6.64
N LYS A 123 5.26 -12.35 5.90
CA LYS A 123 5.76 -13.62 6.45
C LYS A 123 7.19 -13.44 6.94
N VAL A 124 7.45 -13.79 8.17
CA VAL A 124 8.82 -13.81 8.72
C VAL A 124 9.58 -14.98 8.09
N LEU A 125 10.69 -14.69 7.42
CA LEU A 125 11.60 -15.67 6.85
C LEU A 125 12.83 -15.89 7.75
N PHE A 126 13.27 -14.83 8.43
CA PHE A 126 14.35 -14.84 9.38
C PHE A 126 14.11 -13.75 10.44
N ASP A 127 14.45 -14.04 11.70
CA ASP A 127 14.39 -13.08 12.82
C ASP A 127 15.42 -13.51 13.85
N ARG A 128 16.56 -12.83 13.89
CA ARG A 128 17.77 -13.26 14.63
C ARG A 128 17.52 -13.40 16.13
N ASP A 129 16.94 -12.36 16.72
CA ASP A 129 16.73 -12.25 18.17
C ASP A 129 15.26 -12.03 18.53
N GLY A 130 14.34 -12.27 17.59
CA GLY A 130 12.90 -12.08 17.79
C GLY A 130 12.45 -10.61 17.84
N GLN A 131 13.30 -9.68 17.39
CA GLN A 131 13.01 -8.24 17.46
C GLN A 131 11.87 -7.84 16.51
N TYR A 132 11.84 -8.41 15.31
CA TYR A 132 10.73 -8.16 14.38
C TYR A 132 9.43 -8.73 14.94
N ALA A 133 9.45 -9.95 15.46
CA ALA A 133 8.26 -10.57 16.07
C ALA A 133 7.74 -9.75 17.26
N ALA A 134 8.61 -9.25 18.12
CA ALA A 134 8.24 -8.38 19.23
C ALA A 134 7.64 -7.05 18.76
N THR A 135 8.25 -6.43 17.75
CA THR A 135 7.74 -5.19 17.13
C THR A 135 6.37 -5.40 16.50
N ARG A 136 6.20 -6.48 15.73
CA ARG A 136 4.91 -6.84 15.15
C ARG A 136 3.85 -7.06 16.21
N GLN A 137 4.18 -7.76 17.30
CA GLN A 137 3.25 -7.99 18.42
C GLN A 137 2.80 -6.69 19.09
N ARG A 138 3.68 -5.69 19.21
CA ARG A 138 3.33 -4.35 19.72
C ARG A 138 2.20 -3.70 18.91
N PHE A 139 2.21 -3.89 17.59
CA PHE A 139 1.25 -3.27 16.67
C PHE A 139 0.13 -4.22 16.21
N ASP A 140 0.11 -5.46 16.67
CA ASP A 140 -1.01 -6.39 16.43
C ASP A 140 -2.14 -6.11 17.44
N VAL A 141 -2.79 -4.97 17.23
CA VAL A 141 -3.84 -4.42 18.09
C VAL A 141 -5.14 -4.20 17.30
N PRO A 142 -6.30 -4.15 17.96
CA PRO A 142 -7.54 -3.75 17.33
C PRO A 142 -7.38 -2.37 16.67
N PHE A 143 -8.04 -2.17 15.53
CA PHE A 143 -7.97 -0.90 14.80
C PHE A 143 -8.44 0.26 15.71
N PRO A 144 -7.58 1.25 16.03
CA PRO A 144 -7.91 2.31 16.98
C PRO A 144 -9.05 3.20 16.46
N GLU A 145 -10.05 3.46 17.29
CA GLU A 145 -11.22 4.24 16.89
C GLU A 145 -10.86 5.72 16.61
N GLU A 146 -9.89 6.25 17.31
CA GLU A 146 -9.41 7.62 17.05
C GLU A 146 -8.71 7.70 15.69
N LEU A 147 -7.85 6.75 15.35
CA LEU A 147 -7.24 6.65 14.01
C LEU A 147 -8.30 6.55 12.93
N ARG A 148 -9.31 5.69 13.13
CA ARG A 148 -10.44 5.53 12.21
C ARG A 148 -11.12 6.87 11.90
N ARG A 149 -11.46 7.62 12.94
CA ARG A 149 -12.08 8.95 12.79
C ARG A 149 -11.18 9.95 12.11
N ASN A 150 -9.89 9.96 12.45
CA ASN A 150 -8.92 10.86 11.86
C ASN A 150 -8.74 10.61 10.36
N ILE A 151 -8.64 9.33 9.95
CA ILE A 151 -8.56 8.96 8.52
C ILE A 151 -9.81 9.42 7.77
N ILE A 152 -11.00 9.07 8.28
CA ILE A 152 -12.27 9.40 7.63
C ILE A 152 -12.44 10.92 7.55
N ASN A 153 -12.26 11.64 8.64
CA ASN A 153 -12.41 13.10 8.67
C ASN A 153 -11.44 13.80 7.73
N ARG A 154 -10.18 13.36 7.70
CA ARG A 154 -9.17 13.95 6.81
C ARG A 154 -9.51 13.73 5.34
N ASN A 155 -9.73 12.47 4.95
CA ASN A 155 -9.89 12.09 3.56
C ASN A 155 -11.27 12.50 3.00
N MET A 156 -12.35 12.46 3.77
CA MET A 156 -13.65 13.01 3.33
C MET A 156 -13.56 14.49 2.97
N ARG A 157 -12.80 15.28 3.72
CA ARG A 157 -12.59 16.71 3.41
C ARG A 157 -11.77 16.94 2.13
N LEU A 158 -10.91 16.01 1.75
CA LEU A 158 -10.21 16.04 0.47
C LEU A 158 -11.12 15.63 -0.68
N LEU A 159 -11.94 14.62 -0.47
CA LEU A 159 -12.84 14.09 -1.49
C LEU A 159 -13.91 15.08 -1.89
N THR A 160 -14.57 15.73 -0.90
CA THR A 160 -15.74 16.57 -1.17
C THR A 160 -16.03 17.59 -0.07
N GLY A 161 -16.88 18.60 -0.40
CA GLY A 161 -17.48 19.53 0.58
C GLY A 161 -16.62 20.71 1.00
N ASN A 162 -15.34 20.74 0.66
CA ASN A 162 -14.43 21.85 0.89
C ASN A 162 -13.89 22.39 -0.44
N LEU A 163 -13.28 23.55 -0.42
CA LEU A 163 -12.60 24.10 -1.58
C LEU A 163 -11.10 24.24 -1.27
N PRO A 164 -10.24 23.68 -2.14
CA PRO A 164 -10.54 22.86 -3.31
C PRO A 164 -10.63 21.35 -2.96
N SER A 165 -11.78 20.71 -3.18
CA SER A 165 -11.94 19.25 -3.08
C SER A 165 -11.61 18.55 -4.40
N TYR A 166 -11.29 17.25 -4.32
CA TYR A 166 -10.94 16.47 -5.52
C TYR A 166 -12.12 16.37 -6.50
N ASP A 167 -13.34 16.11 -6.02
CA ASP A 167 -14.54 16.05 -6.87
C ASP A 167 -14.76 17.37 -7.63
N ALA A 168 -14.64 18.51 -6.98
CA ALA A 168 -14.77 19.83 -7.61
C ALA A 168 -13.65 20.08 -8.64
N GLN A 169 -12.42 19.71 -8.33
CA GLN A 169 -11.29 19.85 -9.24
C GLN A 169 -11.42 18.95 -10.46
N ILE A 170 -11.86 17.69 -10.28
CA ILE A 170 -12.09 16.72 -11.36
C ILE A 170 -13.19 17.25 -12.31
N ARG A 171 -14.34 17.68 -11.76
CA ARG A 171 -15.43 18.26 -12.56
C ARG A 171 -14.99 19.48 -13.35
N LYS A 172 -14.20 20.36 -12.73
CA LYS A 172 -13.65 21.55 -13.39
C LYS A 172 -12.68 21.17 -14.52
N ALA A 173 -11.81 20.19 -14.32
CA ALA A 173 -10.88 19.71 -15.35
C ALA A 173 -11.65 19.03 -16.50
N ALA A 174 -12.61 18.16 -16.18
CA ALA A 174 -13.45 17.49 -17.17
C ALA A 174 -14.24 18.48 -18.04
N SER A 175 -14.85 19.51 -17.44
CA SER A 175 -15.59 20.55 -18.19
C SER A 175 -14.74 21.35 -19.18
N ARG A 176 -13.41 21.34 -19.01
CA ARG A 176 -12.43 21.99 -19.89
C ARG A 176 -11.77 21.02 -20.88
N GLY A 177 -12.11 19.74 -20.83
CA GLY A 177 -11.47 18.69 -21.64
C GLY A 177 -10.01 18.42 -21.24
N ASP A 178 -9.57 18.84 -20.04
CA ASP A 178 -8.21 18.65 -19.55
C ASP A 178 -8.04 17.24 -18.97
N LYS A 179 -7.78 16.29 -19.87
CA LYS A 179 -7.63 14.87 -19.54
C LYS A 179 -6.46 14.61 -18.58
N ILE A 180 -5.37 15.36 -18.67
CA ILE A 180 -4.20 15.18 -17.80
C ILE A 180 -4.55 15.58 -16.37
N ALA A 181 -5.19 16.73 -16.18
CA ALA A 181 -5.64 17.15 -14.85
C ALA A 181 -6.71 16.21 -14.26
N VAL A 182 -7.64 15.69 -15.09
CA VAL A 182 -8.60 14.67 -14.65
C VAL A 182 -7.87 13.45 -14.13
N ASN A 183 -6.94 12.86 -14.90
CA ASN A 183 -6.18 11.66 -14.50
C ASN A 183 -5.42 11.88 -13.19
N HIS A 184 -4.70 12.99 -13.08
CA HIS A 184 -3.92 13.33 -11.89
C HIS A 184 -4.80 13.45 -10.63
N ARG A 185 -5.96 14.10 -10.76
CA ARG A 185 -6.88 14.27 -9.62
C ARG A 185 -7.66 12.98 -9.30
N MET A 186 -7.94 12.16 -10.30
CA MET A 186 -8.57 10.85 -10.08
C MET A 186 -7.69 9.90 -9.29
N ALA A 187 -6.39 9.87 -9.55
CA ALA A 187 -5.46 9.07 -8.74
C ALA A 187 -5.55 9.49 -7.25
N ALA A 188 -5.40 10.78 -6.95
CA ALA A 188 -5.50 11.29 -5.59
C ALA A 188 -6.90 11.10 -4.95
N PHE A 189 -7.97 11.16 -5.76
CA PHE A 189 -9.32 10.86 -5.31
C PHE A 189 -9.43 9.40 -4.87
N MET A 190 -8.94 8.46 -5.68
CA MET A 190 -9.00 7.04 -5.38
C MET A 190 -8.18 6.68 -4.13
N GLU A 191 -6.99 7.25 -3.96
CA GLU A 191 -6.17 7.07 -2.76
C GLU A 191 -6.98 7.42 -1.48
N SER A 192 -7.62 8.59 -1.47
CA SER A 192 -8.45 9.03 -0.34
C SER A 192 -9.74 8.23 -0.18
N TYR A 193 -10.38 7.84 -1.29
CA TYR A 193 -11.61 7.06 -1.28
C TYR A 193 -11.44 5.69 -0.63
N PHE A 194 -10.40 4.96 -1.04
CA PHE A 194 -10.12 3.65 -0.47
C PHE A 194 -9.61 3.73 0.97
N ASP A 195 -8.86 4.78 1.33
CA ASP A 195 -8.43 4.98 2.73
C ASP A 195 -9.66 5.15 3.67
N VAL A 196 -10.69 5.88 3.22
CA VAL A 196 -11.97 5.98 3.94
C VAL A 196 -12.66 4.63 4.07
N LEU A 197 -12.75 3.85 2.98
CA LEU A 197 -13.43 2.56 2.99
C LEU A 197 -12.76 1.55 3.92
N PHE A 198 -11.44 1.42 3.85
CA PHE A 198 -10.72 0.51 4.74
C PHE A 198 -10.83 0.95 6.21
N ALA A 199 -10.67 2.25 6.50
CA ALA A 199 -10.85 2.78 7.85
C ALA A 199 -12.28 2.56 8.38
N LEU A 200 -13.30 2.78 7.55
CA LEU A 200 -14.70 2.56 7.91
C LEU A 200 -14.95 1.12 8.37
N ASN A 201 -14.31 0.17 7.71
CA ASN A 201 -14.37 -1.26 8.00
C ASN A 201 -13.38 -1.74 9.07
N ARG A 202 -12.58 -0.86 9.66
CA ARG A 202 -11.49 -1.21 10.60
C ARG A 202 -10.52 -2.23 10.01
N ARG A 203 -10.19 -2.03 8.72
CA ARG A 203 -9.21 -2.81 7.98
C ARG A 203 -8.01 -1.94 7.64
N THR A 204 -6.83 -2.52 7.69
CA THR A 204 -5.62 -1.85 7.20
C THR A 204 -5.62 -1.81 5.68
N HIS A 205 -5.11 -0.73 5.09
CA HIS A 205 -5.07 -0.52 3.64
C HIS A 205 -4.00 -1.42 2.99
N PRO A 206 -4.35 -2.26 2.01
CA PRO A 206 -3.45 -3.30 1.49
C PRO A 206 -2.41 -2.80 0.46
N GLY A 207 -2.45 -1.54 0.06
CA GLY A 207 -1.66 -0.98 -1.05
C GLY A 207 -2.53 -0.66 -2.26
N GLU A 208 -1.90 -0.36 -3.40
CA GLU A 208 -2.60 0.18 -4.58
C GLU A 208 -3.21 -0.88 -5.51
N LYS A 209 -2.72 -2.12 -5.44
CA LYS A 209 -3.07 -3.16 -6.42
C LYS A 209 -4.40 -3.84 -6.07
N ARG A 210 -5.28 -4.03 -7.06
CA ARG A 210 -6.53 -4.81 -6.94
C ARG A 210 -7.49 -4.29 -5.86
N LEU A 211 -7.48 -2.98 -5.59
CA LEU A 211 -8.24 -2.37 -4.49
C LEU A 211 -9.73 -2.66 -4.57
N ASP A 212 -10.31 -2.65 -5.75
CA ASP A 212 -11.71 -2.99 -6.01
C ASP A 212 -12.09 -4.38 -5.47
N LYS A 213 -11.30 -5.40 -5.84
CA LYS A 213 -11.50 -6.80 -5.44
C LYS A 213 -11.22 -7.02 -3.95
N LEU A 214 -10.14 -6.42 -3.45
CA LEU A 214 -9.78 -6.55 -2.04
C LEU A 214 -10.82 -5.87 -1.13
N THR A 215 -11.37 -4.73 -1.56
CA THR A 215 -12.44 -4.04 -0.84
C THR A 215 -13.72 -4.88 -0.80
N GLU A 216 -14.13 -5.49 -1.91
CA GLU A 216 -15.30 -6.39 -1.92
C GLU A 216 -15.11 -7.63 -1.05
N ARG A 217 -13.89 -8.16 -0.98
CA ARG A 217 -13.58 -9.34 -0.16
C ARG A 217 -13.55 -9.03 1.33
N ASP A 218 -12.93 -7.90 1.70
CA ASP A 218 -12.51 -7.64 3.09
C ASP A 218 -13.38 -6.62 3.82
N CYS A 219 -14.23 -5.86 3.10
CA CYS A 219 -15.06 -4.80 3.64
C CYS A 219 -16.54 -5.17 3.62
N ALA A 220 -17.16 -5.26 4.80
CA ALA A 220 -18.60 -5.53 4.91
C ALA A 220 -19.47 -4.28 4.72
N ILE A 221 -18.91 -3.09 5.00
CA ILE A 221 -19.59 -1.80 4.89
C ILE A 221 -19.10 -1.15 3.59
N LEU A 222 -19.96 -1.15 2.56
CA LEU A 222 -19.67 -0.57 1.26
C LEU A 222 -20.75 0.45 0.87
N PRO A 223 -20.40 1.49 0.10
CA PRO A 223 -21.38 2.37 -0.54
C PRO A 223 -22.29 1.58 -1.49
N LYS A 224 -23.50 2.10 -1.69
CA LYS A 224 -24.45 1.53 -2.62
C LYS A 224 -23.82 1.39 -4.02
N ASP A 225 -24.12 0.30 -4.71
CA ASP A 225 -23.66 0.03 -6.07
C ASP A 225 -22.14 0.20 -6.27
N PHE A 226 -21.32 0.00 -5.21
CA PHE A 226 -19.88 0.24 -5.19
C PHE A 226 -19.16 -0.23 -6.45
N ARG A 227 -19.26 -1.52 -6.78
CA ARG A 227 -18.57 -2.11 -7.94
C ARG A 227 -19.01 -1.49 -9.26
N LYS A 228 -20.33 -1.41 -9.47
CA LYS A 228 -20.93 -0.85 -10.68
C LYS A 228 -20.48 0.60 -10.89
N ASN A 229 -20.48 1.40 -9.82
CA ASN A 229 -20.13 2.82 -9.90
C ASN A 229 -18.64 3.01 -10.19
N ILE A 230 -17.75 2.20 -9.59
CA ILE A 230 -16.31 2.21 -9.92
C ILE A 230 -16.07 1.83 -11.39
N ASP A 231 -16.66 0.75 -11.87
CA ASP A 231 -16.50 0.32 -13.26
C ASP A 231 -17.03 1.40 -14.22
N THR A 232 -18.25 1.94 -13.97
CA THR A 232 -18.84 3.00 -14.79
C THR A 232 -18.00 4.27 -14.80
N LEU A 233 -17.42 4.65 -13.65
CA LEU A 233 -16.57 5.82 -13.54
C LEU A 233 -15.36 5.72 -14.48
N PHE A 234 -14.63 4.61 -14.42
CA PHE A 234 -13.44 4.42 -15.25
C PHE A 234 -13.77 4.24 -16.73
N ASP A 235 -14.82 3.51 -17.07
CA ASP A 235 -15.26 3.31 -18.46
C ASP A 235 -15.71 4.62 -19.12
N SER A 236 -16.35 5.51 -18.35
CA SER A 236 -16.85 6.79 -18.87
C SER A 236 -15.84 7.95 -18.82
N MET A 237 -14.75 7.84 -18.08
CA MET A 237 -13.82 8.91 -17.71
C MET A 237 -13.36 9.76 -18.91
N TYR A 238 -13.13 9.14 -20.07
CA TYR A 238 -12.72 9.82 -21.29
C TYR A 238 -13.69 9.63 -22.46
N ALA A 239 -14.67 8.75 -22.29
CA ALA A 239 -15.64 8.41 -23.32
C ALA A 239 -16.93 9.23 -23.24
N ASN A 240 -17.41 9.53 -22.02
CA ASN A 240 -18.67 10.23 -21.81
C ASN A 240 -18.62 11.12 -20.56
N GLN A 241 -18.34 12.40 -20.76
CA GLN A 241 -18.21 13.37 -19.67
C GLN A 241 -19.49 13.51 -18.81
N ALA A 242 -20.66 13.39 -19.39
CA ALA A 242 -21.92 13.52 -18.64
C ALA A 242 -22.08 12.36 -17.67
N VAL A 243 -21.95 11.11 -18.15
CA VAL A 243 -21.98 9.90 -17.32
C VAL A 243 -20.88 9.92 -16.27
N PHE A 244 -19.65 10.27 -16.66
CA PHE A 244 -18.53 10.38 -15.72
C PHE A 244 -18.81 11.34 -14.57
N SER A 245 -19.33 12.54 -14.87
CA SER A 245 -19.62 13.55 -13.85
C SER A 245 -20.80 13.16 -12.95
N GLU A 246 -21.80 12.50 -13.48
CA GLU A 246 -22.94 11.97 -12.72
C GLU A 246 -22.47 10.85 -11.78
N THR A 247 -21.76 9.85 -12.30
CA THR A 247 -21.22 8.71 -11.50
C THR A 247 -20.28 9.18 -10.41
N LEU A 248 -19.40 10.16 -10.69
CA LEU A 248 -18.54 10.75 -9.65
C LEU A 248 -19.38 11.36 -8.50
N GLY A 249 -20.55 11.97 -8.83
CA GLY A 249 -21.48 12.49 -7.84
C GLY A 249 -22.09 11.39 -7.00
N GLU A 250 -22.59 10.34 -7.63
CA GLU A 250 -23.18 9.19 -6.94
C GLU A 250 -22.17 8.54 -5.99
N ILE A 251 -20.92 8.32 -6.43
CA ILE A 251 -19.85 7.76 -5.59
C ILE A 251 -19.62 8.60 -4.34
N VAL A 252 -19.56 9.92 -4.49
CA VAL A 252 -19.33 10.84 -3.36
C VAL A 252 -20.51 10.85 -2.40
N ASP A 253 -21.73 10.91 -2.92
CA ASP A 253 -22.95 10.97 -2.10
C ASP A 253 -23.23 9.66 -1.39
N ASP A 254 -23.04 8.51 -2.06
CA ASP A 254 -23.18 7.18 -1.47
C ASP A 254 -22.11 6.92 -0.39
N LEU A 255 -20.86 7.37 -0.64
CA LEU A 255 -19.82 7.29 0.39
C LEU A 255 -20.19 8.11 1.62
N ARG A 256 -20.66 9.37 1.44
CA ARG A 256 -21.06 10.23 2.55
C ARG A 256 -22.19 9.61 3.36
N GLN A 257 -23.24 9.11 2.71
CA GLN A 257 -24.35 8.44 3.37
C GLN A 257 -23.89 7.20 4.15
N THR A 258 -22.95 6.44 3.55
CA THR A 258 -22.38 5.25 4.20
C THR A 258 -21.55 5.63 5.43
N VAL A 259 -20.77 6.68 5.36
CA VAL A 259 -19.99 7.20 6.50
C VAL A 259 -20.92 7.69 7.60
N ASP A 260 -21.92 8.52 7.27
CA ASP A 260 -22.87 9.09 8.25
C ASP A 260 -23.68 8.01 8.98
N ALA A 261 -23.98 6.90 8.31
CA ALA A 261 -24.71 5.78 8.89
C ALA A 261 -23.85 4.88 9.80
N ASN A 262 -22.51 4.99 9.76
CA ASN A 262 -21.60 4.06 10.43
C ASN A 262 -20.53 4.72 11.32
N LEU A 263 -20.52 6.05 11.44
CA LEU A 263 -19.72 6.81 12.40
C LEU A 263 -20.49 7.06 13.68
#